data_ebe496b36ac123df0310bf336a06aec7
#
_entry.id   ebe496b36ac123df0310bf336a06aec7
#
_cell.length_a   1.000
_cell.length_b   1.000
_cell.length_c   1.000
_cell.angle_alpha   90.00
_cell.angle_beta   90.00
_cell.angle_gamma   90.00
#
_symmetry.space_group_name_H-M   'P 1'
#
loop_
_entity.id
_entity.type
_entity.pdbx_description
1 polymer ?
#
loop_
_entity_poly.entity_id
_entity_poly.type
_entity_poly.pdbx_seq_one_letter_code
_entity_poly.pdbx_strand_id
1 'polypeptide(L)'
;MARKKIVTDKSPSSEGDSVLTDILVDSLNKQLGDVAFILGKNDTSSDVKEWISTGSTVLDTIISNSAEGGGVPVGKLTEIVGEEATGKSLLSYMILKDCQDRGGIPVLIDTENAVNEDFLELLGMKLYPEGQLIYVQVDSVEKVFSAIENMMRKIKENRNDKLCCIVWDSVAGTSTDAEMQKDHGESTVGMHARMIGQGLRKTIRLSAKSE
;
A
#
# COMPACT_ATOMS: atom_id res chain seq x y z
N MET A 1 1.05 26.35 7.05
CA MET A 1 2.32 27.11 7.06
C MET A 1 3.24 26.50 6.01
N ALA A 2 3.38 27.16 4.88
CA ALA A 2 4.28 26.71 3.81
C ALA A 2 5.70 26.56 4.38
N ARG A 3 6.31 25.39 4.20
CA ARG A 3 7.75 25.20 4.49
C ARG A 3 8.50 26.23 3.64
N LYS A 4 9.01 27.29 4.30
CA LYS A 4 10.02 28.17 3.71
C LYS A 4 11.14 27.25 3.22
N LYS A 5 11.32 27.15 1.89
CA LYS A 5 12.55 26.60 1.33
C LYS A 5 13.68 27.40 1.99
N ILE A 6 14.45 26.73 2.84
CA ILE A 6 15.72 27.28 3.29
C ILE A 6 16.54 27.36 2.02
N VAL A 7 16.63 28.57 1.48
CA VAL A 7 17.60 28.87 0.44
C VAL A 7 18.95 28.85 1.17
N THR A 8 19.56 27.68 1.26
CA THR A 8 20.95 27.57 1.58
C THR A 8 21.70 28.18 0.40
N ASP A 9 22.41 29.23 0.68
CA ASP A 9 23.38 29.85 -0.21
C ASP A 9 24.21 28.72 -0.86
N LYS A 10 24.02 28.51 -2.16
CA LYS A 10 24.81 27.55 -2.93
C LYS A 10 26.21 28.13 -2.99
N SER A 11 27.12 27.64 -2.13
CA SER A 11 28.52 27.64 -2.48
C SER A 11 28.67 27.00 -3.87
N PRO A 12 29.47 27.55 -4.80
CA PRO A 12 29.61 26.97 -6.13
C PRO A 12 30.19 25.57 -5.98
N SER A 13 29.35 24.55 -6.08
CA SER A 13 29.79 23.18 -6.34
C SER A 13 30.52 23.25 -7.67
N SER A 14 31.79 22.87 -7.68
CA SER A 14 32.60 22.92 -8.89
C SER A 14 31.90 22.10 -9.99
N GLU A 15 31.86 22.61 -11.23
CA GLU A 15 31.30 21.88 -12.38
C GLU A 15 31.90 20.48 -12.50
N GLY A 16 33.09 20.23 -11.98
CA GLY A 16 33.74 18.93 -11.91
C GLY A 16 33.05 17.90 -11.00
N ASP A 17 32.44 18.34 -9.88
CA ASP A 17 31.78 17.41 -8.93
C ASP A 17 30.46 16.92 -9.50
N SER A 18 29.73 17.73 -10.25
CA SER A 18 28.49 17.31 -10.92
C SER A 18 28.75 16.28 -12.04
N VAL A 19 29.82 16.45 -12.79
CA VAL A 19 30.24 15.52 -13.87
C VAL A 19 30.63 14.17 -13.29
N LEU A 20 31.38 14.12 -12.21
CA LEU A 20 31.76 12.87 -11.56
C LEU A 20 30.55 12.11 -11.01
N THR A 21 29.59 12.82 -10.42
CA THR A 21 28.34 12.22 -9.90
C THR A 21 27.53 11.60 -11.03
N ASP A 22 27.37 12.27 -12.16
CA ASP A 22 26.66 11.73 -13.32
C ASP A 22 27.38 10.48 -13.88
N ILE A 23 28.72 10.49 -13.98
CA ILE A 23 29.52 9.35 -14.42
C ILE A 23 29.33 8.13 -13.50
N LEU A 24 29.29 8.35 -12.18
CA LEU A 24 29.10 7.28 -11.21
C LEU A 24 27.69 6.66 -11.33
N VAL A 25 26.66 7.49 -11.46
CA VAL A 25 25.28 7.03 -11.68
C VAL A 25 25.19 6.22 -12.96
N ASP A 26 25.74 6.71 -14.07
CA ASP A 26 25.75 6.01 -15.35
C ASP A 26 26.50 4.67 -15.27
N SER A 27 27.62 4.64 -14.55
CA SER A 27 28.40 3.42 -14.36
C SER A 27 27.62 2.35 -13.55
N LEU A 28 26.97 2.76 -12.49
CA LEU A 28 26.12 1.87 -11.67
C LEU A 28 24.94 1.33 -12.48
N ASN A 29 24.27 2.18 -13.23
CA ASN A 29 23.12 1.79 -14.02
C ASN A 29 23.49 0.87 -15.18
N LYS A 30 24.68 1.01 -15.76
CA LYS A 30 25.18 0.05 -16.77
C LYS A 30 25.46 -1.33 -16.20
N GLN A 31 25.88 -1.43 -14.94
CA GLN A 31 26.21 -2.70 -14.30
C GLN A 31 25.01 -3.40 -13.68
N LEU A 32 24.10 -2.64 -13.07
CA LEU A 32 23.05 -3.16 -12.18
C LEU A 32 21.64 -2.93 -12.70
N GLY A 33 21.47 -2.28 -13.86
CA GLY A 33 20.19 -1.78 -14.36
C GLY A 33 19.87 -0.41 -13.71
N ASP A 34 18.70 0.16 -13.99
CA ASP A 34 18.29 1.49 -13.51
C ASP A 34 18.03 1.50 -11.99
N VAL A 35 19.12 1.54 -11.21
CA VAL A 35 19.09 1.47 -9.74
C VAL A 35 19.65 2.71 -9.05
N ALA A 36 20.37 3.57 -9.77
CA ALA A 36 21.02 4.76 -9.22
C ALA A 36 20.41 6.04 -9.77
N PHE A 37 20.08 6.98 -8.87
CA PHE A 37 19.44 8.25 -9.19
C PHE A 37 20.04 9.38 -8.35
N ILE A 38 20.06 10.59 -8.88
CA ILE A 38 20.42 11.79 -8.12
C ILE A 38 19.13 12.35 -7.52
N LEU A 39 18.98 12.27 -6.20
CA LEU A 39 17.79 12.76 -5.51
C LEU A 39 17.58 14.27 -5.77
N GLY A 40 16.36 14.65 -6.15
CA GLY A 40 15.99 16.01 -6.51
C GLY A 40 16.26 16.38 -7.97
N LYS A 41 17.01 15.56 -8.74
CA LYS A 41 17.19 15.72 -10.19
C LYS A 41 16.26 14.81 -10.99
N ASN A 42 15.99 13.61 -10.48
CA ASN A 42 15.13 12.62 -11.09
C ASN A 42 13.98 12.27 -10.13
N ASP A 43 12.81 12.01 -10.69
CA ASP A 43 11.73 11.35 -9.93
C ASP A 43 12.19 9.96 -9.54
N THR A 44 11.88 9.56 -8.32
CA THR A 44 12.19 8.20 -7.84
C THR A 44 10.90 7.43 -7.62
N SER A 45 10.96 6.10 -7.71
CA SER A 45 9.82 5.22 -7.37
C SER A 45 9.38 5.34 -5.90
N SER A 46 10.13 6.09 -5.07
CA SER A 46 9.74 6.42 -3.70
C SER A 46 8.80 7.62 -3.61
N ASP A 47 8.70 8.44 -4.65
CA ASP A 47 7.88 9.64 -4.64
C ASP A 47 6.39 9.27 -4.72
N VAL A 48 5.61 9.76 -3.77
CA VAL A 48 4.17 9.55 -3.74
C VAL A 48 3.51 10.61 -4.61
N LYS A 49 2.88 10.18 -5.70
CA LYS A 49 2.22 11.07 -6.67
C LYS A 49 0.72 11.19 -6.41
N GLU A 50 0.13 10.23 -5.72
CA GLU A 50 -1.29 10.12 -5.50
C GLU A 50 -1.60 9.60 -4.10
N TRP A 51 -2.74 10.02 -3.55
CA TRP A 51 -3.19 9.69 -2.21
C TRP A 51 -4.65 9.24 -2.24
N ILE A 52 -5.04 8.35 -1.33
CA ILE A 52 -6.44 7.95 -1.10
C ILE A 52 -6.89 8.56 0.22
N SER A 53 -8.01 9.27 0.21
CA SER A 53 -8.52 9.91 1.43
C SER A 53 -8.97 8.88 2.46
N THR A 54 -8.74 9.19 3.72
CA THR A 54 -9.27 8.45 4.88
C THR A 54 -10.71 8.84 5.23
N GLY A 55 -11.26 9.82 4.54
CA GLY A 55 -12.54 10.45 4.88
C GLY A 55 -12.42 11.54 5.96
N SER A 56 -11.23 11.76 6.51
CA SER A 56 -10.94 12.80 7.49
C SER A 56 -9.86 13.73 6.97
N THR A 57 -10.22 14.96 6.61
CA THR A 57 -9.27 15.98 6.12
C THR A 57 -8.11 16.22 7.09
N VAL A 58 -8.37 16.17 8.39
CA VAL A 58 -7.32 16.34 9.41
C VAL A 58 -6.33 15.19 9.35
N LEU A 59 -6.82 13.95 9.31
CA LEU A 59 -5.96 12.77 9.23
C LEU A 59 -5.19 12.73 7.92
N ASP A 60 -5.86 13.02 6.81
CA ASP A 60 -5.25 13.09 5.48
C ASP A 60 -4.08 14.08 5.44
N THR A 61 -4.28 15.27 6.01
CA THR A 61 -3.24 16.30 6.12
C THR A 61 -2.07 15.84 6.99
N ILE A 62 -2.35 15.15 8.10
CA ILE A 62 -1.31 14.64 9.01
C ILE A 62 -0.47 13.57 8.32
N ILE A 63 -1.10 12.62 7.64
CA ILE A 63 -0.41 11.51 6.97
C ILE A 63 0.46 12.02 5.81
N SER A 64 -0.12 12.84 4.95
CA SER A 64 0.56 13.33 3.75
C SER A 64 1.49 14.52 3.98
N ASN A 65 1.34 15.21 5.12
CA ASN A 65 1.97 16.50 5.39
C ASN A 65 1.68 17.55 4.29
N SER A 66 0.50 17.47 3.67
CA SER A 66 0.02 18.34 2.59
C SER A 66 -1.27 19.04 3.00
N ALA A 67 -1.39 20.32 2.68
CA ALA A 67 -2.62 21.08 2.89
C ALA A 67 -3.63 20.90 1.74
N GLU A 68 -3.19 20.42 0.60
CA GLU A 68 -3.97 20.27 -0.63
C GLU A 68 -4.23 18.79 -0.93
N GLY A 69 -5.18 18.19 -0.21
CA GLY A 69 -5.45 16.76 -0.31
C GLY A 69 -4.43 15.91 0.44
N GLY A 70 -4.70 14.63 0.57
CA GLY A 70 -3.84 13.72 1.32
C GLY A 70 -4.50 12.39 1.58
N GLY A 71 -4.01 11.69 2.59
CA GLY A 71 -4.49 10.40 3.00
C GLY A 71 -3.42 9.32 2.92
N VAL A 72 -3.80 8.08 2.61
CA VAL A 72 -2.84 6.99 2.46
C VAL A 72 -2.17 7.03 1.10
N PRO A 73 -0.84 6.80 1.03
CA PRO A 73 -0.10 6.92 -0.22
C PRO A 73 -0.38 5.76 -1.19
N VAL A 74 -0.65 6.08 -2.45
CA VAL A 74 -0.76 5.08 -3.52
C VAL A 74 0.62 4.48 -3.82
N GLY A 75 0.66 3.20 -4.18
CA GLY A 75 1.90 2.46 -4.45
C GLY A 75 2.71 2.10 -3.20
N LYS A 76 2.15 2.31 -2.01
CA LYS A 76 2.78 1.96 -0.73
C LYS A 76 1.91 1.00 0.06
N LEU A 77 2.54 0.35 1.05
CA LEU A 77 1.85 -0.43 2.05
C LEU A 77 1.61 0.45 3.28
N THR A 78 0.37 0.51 3.73
CA THR A 78 -0.03 1.23 4.95
C THR A 78 -0.53 0.23 5.98
N GLU A 79 -0.03 0.32 7.20
CA GLU A 79 -0.50 -0.47 8.33
C GLU A 79 -1.33 0.40 9.28
N ILE A 80 -2.51 -0.11 9.68
CA ILE A 80 -3.40 0.53 10.66
C ILE A 80 -3.39 -0.35 11.91
N VAL A 81 -2.87 0.19 13.01
CA VAL A 81 -2.70 -0.52 14.28
C VAL A 81 -3.48 0.17 15.39
N GLY A 82 -4.08 -0.59 16.26
CA GLY A 82 -4.83 -0.10 17.42
C GLY A 82 -5.54 -1.23 18.15
N GLU A 83 -6.07 -0.94 19.34
CA GLU A 83 -6.86 -1.87 20.13
C GLU A 83 -8.19 -2.22 19.43
N GLU A 84 -8.87 -3.23 19.93
CA GLU A 84 -10.21 -3.58 19.45
C GLU A 84 -11.18 -2.41 19.59
N ALA A 85 -12.17 -2.33 18.71
CA ALA A 85 -13.22 -1.30 18.69
C ALA A 85 -12.72 0.15 18.55
N THR A 86 -11.46 0.39 18.15
CA THR A 86 -10.92 1.75 17.93
C THR A 86 -11.21 2.33 16.55
N GLY A 87 -11.93 1.59 15.68
CA GLY A 87 -12.35 2.06 14.37
C GLY A 87 -11.38 1.72 13.23
N LYS A 88 -10.48 0.76 13.40
CA LYS A 88 -9.55 0.31 12.33
C LYS A 88 -10.28 -0.09 11.04
N SER A 89 -11.27 -0.98 11.16
CA SER A 89 -12.08 -1.44 10.03
C SER A 89 -12.88 -0.31 9.40
N LEU A 90 -13.47 0.58 10.23
CA LEU A 90 -14.17 1.77 9.73
C LEU A 90 -13.24 2.63 8.86
N LEU A 91 -12.04 2.92 9.35
CA LEU A 91 -11.05 3.71 8.60
C LEU A 91 -10.66 3.02 7.30
N SER A 92 -10.46 1.71 7.32
CA SER A 92 -10.16 0.90 6.14
C SER A 92 -11.28 0.94 5.11
N TYR A 93 -12.54 0.88 5.55
CA TYR A 93 -13.71 0.96 4.66
C TYR A 93 -13.87 2.37 4.06
N MET A 94 -13.56 3.42 4.79
CA MET A 94 -13.56 4.79 4.25
C MET A 94 -12.51 4.97 3.16
N ILE A 95 -11.33 4.37 3.32
CA ILE A 95 -10.28 4.36 2.29
C ILE A 95 -10.74 3.58 1.04
N LEU A 96 -11.38 2.41 1.21
CA LEU A 96 -11.98 1.65 0.09
C LEU A 96 -13.06 2.43 -0.61
N LYS A 97 -13.88 3.17 0.15
CA LYS A 97 -14.93 4.02 -0.39
C LYS A 97 -14.37 5.14 -1.26
N ASP A 98 -13.34 5.86 -0.82
CA ASP A 98 -12.70 6.89 -1.64
C ASP A 98 -12.13 6.30 -2.93
N CYS A 99 -11.51 5.13 -2.87
CA CYS A 99 -11.07 4.40 -4.05
C CYS A 99 -12.24 4.12 -5.01
N GLN A 100 -13.39 3.66 -4.50
CA GLN A 100 -14.59 3.39 -5.28
C GLN A 100 -15.16 4.68 -5.91
N ASP A 101 -15.29 5.76 -5.14
CA ASP A 101 -15.84 7.04 -5.59
C ASP A 101 -15.01 7.64 -6.75
N ARG A 102 -13.72 7.33 -6.77
CA ARG A 102 -12.79 7.73 -7.84
C ARG A 102 -12.79 6.78 -9.04
N GLY A 103 -13.70 5.79 -9.06
CA GLY A 103 -13.82 4.80 -10.14
C GLY A 103 -12.72 3.73 -10.11
N GLY A 104 -12.01 3.60 -9.00
CA GLY A 104 -11.02 2.57 -8.75
C GLY A 104 -11.62 1.20 -8.44
N ILE A 105 -10.78 0.25 -8.10
CA ILE A 105 -11.13 -1.12 -7.78
C ILE A 105 -10.89 -1.35 -6.29
N PRO A 106 -11.93 -1.25 -5.43
CA PRO A 106 -11.83 -1.58 -4.02
C PRO A 106 -11.85 -3.10 -3.83
N VAL A 107 -10.93 -3.60 -3.01
CA VAL A 107 -10.83 -5.03 -2.66
C VAL A 107 -10.74 -5.17 -1.15
N LEU A 108 -11.62 -5.96 -0.57
CA LEU A 108 -11.60 -6.29 0.84
C LEU A 108 -11.32 -7.79 1.03
N ILE A 109 -10.19 -8.09 1.64
CA ILE A 109 -9.83 -9.45 2.07
C ILE A 109 -10.20 -9.54 3.55
N ASP A 110 -11.25 -10.30 3.84
CA ASP A 110 -11.78 -10.52 5.18
C ASP A 110 -11.41 -11.92 5.65
N THR A 111 -10.61 -11.99 6.70
CA THR A 111 -10.18 -13.27 7.29
C THR A 111 -10.92 -13.59 8.59
N GLU A 112 -11.74 -12.65 9.09
CA GLU A 112 -12.54 -12.81 10.29
C GLU A 112 -14.01 -13.10 10.00
N ASN A 113 -14.43 -12.98 8.72
CA ASN A 113 -15.82 -13.08 8.27
C ASN A 113 -16.79 -12.17 9.05
N ALA A 114 -16.33 -10.94 9.32
CA ALA A 114 -17.02 -9.98 10.16
C ALA A 114 -17.70 -8.85 9.37
N VAL A 115 -17.64 -8.87 8.05
CA VAL A 115 -18.20 -7.82 7.19
C VAL A 115 -19.72 -7.83 7.24
N ASN A 116 -20.31 -6.64 7.41
CA ASN A 116 -21.74 -6.41 7.35
C ASN A 116 -22.06 -5.49 6.15
N GLU A 117 -22.83 -5.97 5.19
CA GLU A 117 -23.20 -5.24 3.98
C GLU A 117 -24.01 -3.97 4.30
N ASP A 118 -24.99 -4.05 5.21
CA ASP A 118 -25.79 -2.88 5.63
C ASP A 118 -24.90 -1.77 6.19
N PHE A 119 -23.84 -2.15 6.89
CA PHE A 119 -22.89 -1.19 7.45
C PHE A 119 -22.04 -0.53 6.35
N LEU A 120 -21.61 -1.29 5.34
CA LEU A 120 -20.89 -0.74 4.18
C LEU A 120 -21.77 0.24 3.39
N GLU A 121 -23.04 -0.10 3.18
CA GLU A 121 -24.01 0.79 2.53
C GLU A 121 -24.29 2.06 3.37
N LEU A 122 -24.39 1.93 4.69
CA LEU A 122 -24.53 3.07 5.60
C LEU A 122 -23.34 4.03 5.50
N LEU A 123 -22.13 3.53 5.26
CA LEU A 123 -20.94 4.34 5.00
C LEU A 123 -20.95 4.97 3.61
N GLY A 124 -21.92 4.63 2.76
CA GLY A 124 -22.09 5.14 1.40
C GLY A 124 -21.26 4.37 0.36
N MET A 125 -20.79 3.17 0.67
CA MET A 125 -20.26 2.26 -0.35
C MET A 125 -21.40 1.73 -1.23
N LYS A 126 -21.16 1.65 -2.52
CA LYS A 126 -22.10 1.10 -3.48
C LYS A 126 -21.77 -0.36 -3.70
N LEU A 127 -22.70 -1.25 -3.33
CA LEU A 127 -22.62 -2.67 -3.60
C LEU A 127 -23.32 -2.99 -4.94
N TYR A 128 -23.24 -4.25 -5.38
CA TYR A 128 -23.89 -4.66 -6.62
C TYR A 128 -25.43 -4.51 -6.51
N PRO A 129 -26.13 -3.96 -7.52
CA PRO A 129 -25.66 -3.65 -8.88
C PRO A 129 -25.09 -2.23 -9.08
N GLU A 130 -25.24 -1.30 -8.13
CA GLU A 130 -24.87 0.12 -8.29
C GLU A 130 -23.36 0.36 -8.24
N GLY A 131 -22.63 -0.57 -7.63
CA GLY A 131 -21.19 -0.49 -7.49
C GLY A 131 -20.53 -1.87 -7.44
N GLN A 132 -19.21 -1.86 -7.30
CA GLN A 132 -18.43 -3.09 -7.21
C GLN A 132 -17.44 -2.97 -6.05
N LEU A 133 -17.51 -3.95 -5.15
CA LEU A 133 -16.50 -4.22 -4.13
C LEU A 133 -16.10 -5.68 -4.30
N ILE A 134 -14.83 -5.94 -4.55
CA ILE A 134 -14.33 -7.31 -4.58
C ILE A 134 -14.16 -7.77 -3.13
N TYR A 135 -14.95 -8.75 -2.73
CA TYR A 135 -14.89 -9.36 -1.41
C TYR A 135 -14.23 -10.73 -1.50
N VAL A 136 -13.16 -10.93 -0.72
CA VAL A 136 -12.35 -12.14 -0.73
C VAL A 136 -12.36 -12.75 0.66
N GLN A 137 -12.95 -13.93 0.80
CA GLN A 137 -12.95 -14.72 2.03
C GLN A 137 -11.85 -15.78 1.96
N VAL A 138 -10.86 -15.66 2.83
CA VAL A 138 -9.75 -16.62 2.95
C VAL A 138 -9.37 -16.76 4.42
N ASP A 139 -8.80 -17.87 4.77
CA ASP A 139 -8.56 -18.30 6.15
C ASP A 139 -7.07 -18.38 6.50
N SER A 140 -6.16 -18.23 5.51
CA SER A 140 -4.73 -18.33 5.78
C SER A 140 -3.91 -17.22 5.13
N VAL A 141 -2.79 -16.91 5.78
CA VAL A 141 -1.79 -15.93 5.33
C VAL A 141 -1.31 -16.26 3.92
N GLU A 142 -1.10 -17.54 3.63
CA GLU A 142 -0.66 -18.02 2.33
C GLU A 142 -1.69 -17.72 1.23
N LYS A 143 -2.98 -17.95 1.51
CA LYS A 143 -4.06 -17.64 0.57
C LYS A 143 -4.24 -16.14 0.36
N VAL A 144 -4.10 -15.32 1.42
CA VAL A 144 -4.13 -13.85 1.30
C VAL A 144 -3.05 -13.37 0.34
N PHE A 145 -1.78 -13.76 0.55
CA PHE A 145 -0.71 -13.32 -0.33
C PHE A 145 -0.87 -13.85 -1.75
N SER A 146 -1.36 -15.09 -1.92
CA SER A 146 -1.65 -15.65 -3.24
C SER A 146 -2.73 -14.83 -3.98
N ALA A 147 -3.79 -14.41 -3.28
CA ALA A 147 -4.83 -13.56 -3.84
C ALA A 147 -4.28 -12.19 -4.26
N ILE A 148 -3.52 -11.51 -3.37
CA ILE A 148 -2.89 -10.23 -3.66
C ILE A 148 -1.98 -10.32 -4.90
N GLU A 149 -1.08 -11.31 -4.94
CA GLU A 149 -0.15 -11.50 -6.05
C GLU A 149 -0.88 -11.76 -7.37
N ASN A 150 -1.93 -12.57 -7.34
CA ASN A 150 -2.74 -12.86 -8.54
C ASN A 150 -3.43 -11.59 -9.05
N MET A 151 -4.05 -10.82 -8.17
CA MET A 151 -4.68 -9.55 -8.54
C MET A 151 -3.68 -8.56 -9.13
N MET A 152 -2.56 -8.33 -8.46
CA MET A 152 -1.51 -7.41 -8.95
C MET A 152 -0.97 -7.83 -10.32
N ARG A 153 -0.76 -9.14 -10.52
CA ARG A 153 -0.33 -9.67 -11.82
C ARG A 153 -1.38 -9.41 -12.90
N LYS A 154 -2.66 -9.66 -12.60
CA LYS A 154 -3.76 -9.45 -13.55
C LYS A 154 -3.96 -7.99 -13.92
N ILE A 155 -3.85 -7.07 -12.95
CA ILE A 155 -3.90 -5.63 -13.22
C ILE A 155 -2.78 -5.26 -14.20
N LYS A 156 -1.57 -5.74 -13.96
CA LYS A 156 -0.41 -5.48 -14.82
C LYS A 156 -0.55 -6.08 -16.24
N GLU A 157 -1.01 -7.33 -16.35
CA GLU A 157 -1.24 -8.01 -17.64
C GLU A 157 -2.26 -7.25 -18.50
N ASN A 158 -3.29 -6.69 -17.87
CA ASN A 158 -4.34 -5.95 -18.57
C ASN A 158 -4.01 -4.47 -18.81
N ARG A 159 -2.83 -4.00 -18.42
CA ARG A 159 -2.39 -2.60 -18.53
C ARG A 159 -3.48 -1.63 -18.05
N ASN A 160 -4.07 -1.94 -16.91
CA ASN A 160 -5.16 -1.16 -16.37
C ASN A 160 -4.59 -0.13 -15.39
N ASP A 161 -4.69 1.15 -15.74
CA ASP A 161 -4.20 2.28 -14.93
C ASP A 161 -5.20 2.71 -13.84
N LYS A 162 -6.27 1.92 -13.61
CA LYS A 162 -7.21 2.21 -12.53
C LYS A 162 -6.57 2.04 -11.17
N LEU A 163 -6.87 3.00 -10.29
CA LEU A 163 -6.55 2.89 -8.88
C LEU A 163 -7.08 1.56 -8.32
N CYS A 164 -6.24 0.79 -7.64
CA CYS A 164 -6.65 -0.41 -6.93
C CYS A 164 -6.25 -0.28 -5.47
N CYS A 165 -7.22 -0.43 -4.57
CA CYS A 165 -6.99 -0.42 -3.14
C CYS A 165 -7.36 -1.79 -2.56
N ILE A 166 -6.39 -2.45 -1.93
CA ILE A 166 -6.58 -3.75 -1.29
C ILE A 166 -6.44 -3.57 0.21
N VAL A 167 -7.49 -3.92 0.94
CA VAL A 167 -7.51 -3.97 2.40
C VAL A 167 -7.49 -5.43 2.84
N TRP A 168 -6.70 -5.74 3.84
CA TRP A 168 -6.68 -7.02 4.55
C TRP A 168 -7.07 -6.79 6.01
N ASP A 169 -8.21 -7.28 6.41
CA ASP A 169 -8.79 -7.19 7.77
C ASP A 169 -9.06 -8.60 8.33
N SER A 170 -8.27 -9.11 9.24
CA SER A 170 -7.08 -8.51 9.83
C SER A 170 -5.85 -9.43 9.72
N VAL A 171 -4.66 -8.83 9.73
CA VAL A 171 -3.39 -9.58 9.71
C VAL A 171 -3.23 -10.42 10.98
N ALA A 172 -3.61 -9.86 12.13
CA ALA A 172 -3.45 -10.51 13.42
C ALA A 172 -4.41 -11.70 13.62
N GLY A 173 -5.61 -11.63 13.03
CA GLY A 173 -6.63 -12.69 13.10
C GLY A 173 -6.41 -13.82 12.10
N THR A 174 -5.44 -13.70 11.18
CA THR A 174 -5.23 -14.70 10.13
C THR A 174 -4.21 -15.75 10.55
N SER A 175 -4.57 -17.02 10.52
CA SER A 175 -3.68 -18.15 10.80
C SER A 175 -2.82 -18.51 9.59
N THR A 176 -1.74 -19.27 9.78
CA THR A 176 -1.02 -19.92 8.69
C THR A 176 -1.61 -21.30 8.38
N ASP A 177 -1.41 -21.81 7.16
CA ASP A 177 -1.84 -23.19 6.80
C ASP A 177 -1.23 -24.22 7.77
N ALA A 178 0.00 -24.00 8.23
CA ALA A 178 0.66 -24.88 9.19
C ALA A 178 0.05 -24.82 10.61
N GLU A 179 -0.45 -23.66 11.03
CA GLU A 179 -1.18 -23.52 12.30
C GLU A 179 -2.53 -24.26 12.26
N MET A 180 -3.21 -24.19 11.12
CA MET A 180 -4.50 -24.86 10.95
C MET A 180 -4.40 -26.40 10.86
N GLN A 181 -3.26 -26.94 10.40
CA GLN A 181 -3.04 -28.38 10.22
C GLN A 181 -2.50 -29.07 11.45
N LYS A 182 -2.03 -28.32 12.45
CA LYS A 182 -1.42 -28.88 13.66
C LYS A 182 -2.42 -29.10 14.78
N ASP A 183 -2.15 -30.14 15.57
CA ASP A 183 -2.89 -30.38 16.81
C ASP A 183 -2.59 -29.32 17.87
N HIS A 184 -3.56 -29.08 18.75
CA HIS A 184 -3.42 -28.14 19.85
C HIS A 184 -2.22 -28.50 20.73
N GLY A 185 -1.25 -27.56 20.84
CA GLY A 185 -0.04 -27.68 21.66
C GLY A 185 1.27 -27.84 20.89
N GLU A 186 1.25 -28.00 19.59
CA GLU A 186 2.46 -27.95 18.78
C GLU A 186 2.91 -26.52 18.52
N SER A 187 4.18 -26.22 18.83
CA SER A 187 4.71 -24.85 18.67
C SER A 187 4.90 -24.45 17.22
N THR A 188 4.29 -23.32 16.84
CA THR A 188 4.50 -22.62 15.55
C THR A 188 5.23 -21.29 15.73
N VAL A 189 5.99 -21.15 16.82
CA VAL A 189 6.62 -19.88 17.22
C VAL A 189 7.39 -19.25 16.05
N GLY A 190 7.03 -18.02 15.73
CA GLY A 190 7.69 -17.22 14.70
C GLY A 190 7.35 -17.58 13.25
N MET A 191 6.56 -18.62 12.99
CA MET A 191 6.19 -18.99 11.62
C MET A 191 5.29 -17.93 11.00
N HIS A 192 4.26 -17.49 11.70
CA HIS A 192 3.35 -16.43 11.27
C HIS A 192 4.12 -15.15 10.89
N ALA A 193 4.97 -14.63 11.80
CA ALA A 193 5.77 -13.44 11.55
C ALA A 193 6.71 -13.59 10.34
N ARG A 194 7.28 -14.79 10.15
CA ARG A 194 8.15 -15.10 9.01
C ARG A 194 7.35 -15.07 7.69
N MET A 195 6.17 -15.68 7.66
CA MET A 195 5.30 -15.72 6.48
C MET A 195 4.83 -14.32 6.10
N ILE A 196 4.33 -13.55 7.08
CA ILE A 196 3.98 -12.13 6.87
C ILE A 196 5.16 -11.35 6.31
N GLY A 197 6.34 -11.44 6.94
CA GLY A 197 7.51 -10.71 6.48
C GLY A 197 7.98 -11.11 5.07
N GLN A 198 7.84 -12.37 4.66
CA GLN A 198 8.14 -12.80 3.29
C GLN A 198 7.13 -12.27 2.29
N GLY A 199 5.83 -12.40 2.59
CA GLY A 199 4.75 -11.96 1.73
C GLY A 199 4.78 -10.45 1.50
N LEU A 200 4.94 -9.65 2.56
CA LEU A 200 5.05 -8.19 2.45
C LEU A 200 6.21 -7.75 1.57
N ARG A 201 7.41 -8.33 1.75
CA ARG A 201 8.57 -8.01 0.89
C ARG A 201 8.31 -8.32 -0.58
N LYS A 202 7.59 -9.40 -0.87
CA LYS A 202 7.23 -9.77 -2.24
C LYS A 202 6.20 -8.81 -2.83
N THR A 203 5.16 -8.47 -2.07
CA THR A 203 4.12 -7.52 -2.45
C THR A 203 4.71 -6.14 -2.76
N ILE A 204 5.57 -5.61 -1.89
CA ILE A 204 6.25 -4.32 -2.10
C ILE A 204 7.06 -4.31 -3.39
N ARG A 205 7.77 -5.41 -3.69
CA ARG A 205 8.54 -5.51 -4.95
C ARG A 205 7.65 -5.58 -6.19
N LEU A 206 6.46 -6.14 -6.07
CA LEU A 206 5.51 -6.21 -7.18
C LEU A 206 4.86 -4.84 -7.43
N SER A 207 4.53 -4.08 -6.37
CA SER A 207 3.98 -2.72 -6.50
C SER A 207 5.01 -1.75 -7.11
N ALA A 208 6.26 -1.80 -6.69
CA ALA A 208 7.33 -0.93 -7.21
C ALA A 208 7.68 -1.18 -8.69
N LYS A 209 7.32 -2.33 -9.26
CA LYS A 209 7.54 -2.65 -10.68
C LYS A 209 6.32 -2.35 -11.56
N SER A 210 5.32 -1.71 -11.02
CA SER A 210 4.04 -1.42 -11.71
C SER A 210 4.00 -0.01 -12.30
N GLU A 211 5.09 0.75 -12.14
CA GLU A 211 5.30 2.09 -12.75
C GLU A 211 6.04 2.01 -14.07
#